data_5e4c1e7f30022dc3afd638d998fc5985
#
_entry.id   5e4c1e7f30022dc3afd638d998fc5985
#
_cell.length_a   1.000
_cell.length_b   1.000
_cell.length_c   1.000
_cell.angle_alpha   90.00
_cell.angle_beta   90.00
_cell.angle_gamma   90.00
#
_symmetry.space_group_name_H-M   'P 1'
#
loop_
_entity.id
_entity.type
_entity.pdbx_description
1 polymer ?
#
loop_
_entity_poly.entity_id
_entity_poly.type
_entity_poly.pdbx_seq_one_letter_code
_entity_poly.pdbx_strand_id
1 'polypeptide(L)'
;MVLLVLYLSALHNHPDLVGSKQIPHPLQSVYIQSAHPFTEVEEFVVASSQTCGLSLSRYAKPMKAAFTDYLQAFPKVKAIFVGTRRTDPHGAQLTHFDPTDHGWPDFIRIHPVIDWHYIDIWTVRACTFSTRPCH
;
A
#
# COMPACT_ATOMS: atom_id res chain seq x y z
N MET A 1 -5.52 -2.96 0.39
CA MET A 1 -6.03 -3.47 1.69
C MET A 1 -5.12 -4.55 2.29
N VAL A 2 -4.80 -5.65 1.58
CA VAL A 2 -3.96 -6.75 2.14
C VAL A 2 -2.63 -6.24 2.71
N LEU A 3 -1.87 -5.42 1.98
CA LEU A 3 -0.61 -4.84 2.47
C LEU A 3 -0.78 -4.03 3.75
N LEU A 4 -1.86 -3.29 3.87
CA LEU A 4 -2.14 -2.50 5.07
C LEU A 4 -2.38 -3.40 6.29
N VAL A 5 -3.16 -4.48 6.12
CA VAL A 5 -3.39 -5.47 7.18
C VAL A 5 -2.08 -6.14 7.60
N LEU A 6 -1.25 -6.56 6.66
CA LEU A 6 0.05 -7.16 6.94
C LEU A 6 0.97 -6.19 7.68
N TYR A 7 1.03 -4.94 7.24
CA TYR A 7 1.82 -3.90 7.88
C TYR A 7 1.39 -3.64 9.32
N LEU A 8 0.08 -3.45 9.55
CA LEU A 8 -0.46 -3.23 10.90
C LEU A 8 -0.24 -4.44 11.81
N SER A 9 -0.39 -5.68 11.27
CA SER A 9 -0.12 -6.91 12.02
C SER A 9 1.36 -7.04 12.38
N ALA A 10 2.26 -6.71 11.46
CA ALA A 10 3.70 -6.73 11.72
C ALA A 10 4.08 -5.73 12.82
N LEU A 11 3.55 -4.52 12.79
CA LEU A 11 3.79 -3.52 13.83
C LEU A 11 3.26 -3.96 15.19
N HIS A 12 2.09 -4.61 15.24
CA HIS A 12 1.50 -5.12 16.47
C HIS A 12 2.34 -6.25 17.09
N ASN A 13 2.86 -7.15 16.25
CA ASN A 13 3.63 -8.31 16.70
C ASN A 13 5.10 -7.99 17.03
N HIS A 14 5.60 -6.84 16.58
CA HIS A 14 6.99 -6.42 16.78
C HIS A 14 7.06 -4.99 17.37
N PRO A 15 6.57 -4.80 18.61
CA PRO A 15 6.57 -3.48 19.23
C PRO A 15 7.98 -2.87 19.36
N ASP A 16 9.01 -3.71 19.45
CA ASP A 16 10.42 -3.28 19.53
C ASP A 16 10.89 -2.55 18.26
N LEU A 17 10.32 -2.87 17.10
CA LEU A 17 10.64 -2.20 15.84
C LEU A 17 10.07 -0.79 15.76
N VAL A 18 9.01 -0.53 16.51
CA VAL A 18 8.35 0.78 16.56
C VAL A 18 9.03 1.70 17.57
N GLY A 19 9.82 1.12 18.50
CA GLY A 19 10.38 1.83 19.65
C GLY A 19 9.28 2.40 20.54
N SER A 20 9.63 3.31 21.44
CA SER A 20 8.65 4.03 22.28
C SER A 20 7.83 5.05 21.47
N LYS A 21 8.02 5.15 20.18
CA LYS A 21 7.27 6.02 19.29
C LYS A 21 6.04 5.28 18.82
N GLN A 22 4.87 5.80 19.13
CA GLN A 22 3.59 5.35 18.60
C GLN A 22 3.68 5.18 17.07
N ILE A 23 2.98 4.18 16.54
CA ILE A 23 2.74 4.06 15.10
C ILE A 23 2.39 5.46 14.58
N PRO A 24 3.11 5.98 13.56
CA PRO A 24 2.80 7.30 13.03
C PRO A 24 1.36 7.29 12.50
N HIS A 25 0.46 7.89 13.24
CA HIS A 25 -0.90 8.14 12.82
C HIS A 25 -1.05 9.62 12.46
N PRO A 26 -1.68 9.90 11.34
CA PRO A 26 -2.21 8.98 10.32
C PRO A 26 -1.12 8.39 9.42
N LEU A 27 -1.31 7.13 8.99
CA LEU A 27 -0.40 6.49 8.03
C LEU A 27 -0.50 7.16 6.66
N GLN A 28 0.63 7.56 6.11
CA GLN A 28 0.68 8.18 4.79
C GLN A 28 0.39 7.14 3.71
N SER A 29 -0.47 7.50 2.77
CA SER A 29 -0.79 6.67 1.62
C SER A 29 -1.00 7.54 0.39
N VAL A 30 -0.74 6.97 -0.79
CA VAL A 30 -0.92 7.64 -2.08
C VAL A 30 -1.92 6.86 -2.92
N TYR A 31 -2.89 7.55 -3.49
CA TYR A 31 -3.87 7.01 -4.41
C TYR A 31 -3.77 7.73 -5.75
N ILE A 32 -3.46 6.98 -6.79
CA ILE A 32 -3.41 7.49 -8.15
C ILE A 32 -4.73 7.12 -8.82
N GLN A 33 -5.55 8.15 -9.02
CA GLN A 33 -6.90 8.01 -9.56
C GLN A 33 -6.83 7.77 -11.07
N SER A 34 -7.61 6.81 -11.54
CA SER A 34 -7.82 6.59 -12.98
C SER A 34 -8.53 7.79 -13.63
N ALA A 35 -8.36 7.97 -14.93
CA ALA A 35 -9.10 8.96 -15.71
C ALA A 35 -10.62 8.67 -15.71
N HIS A 36 -11.00 7.40 -15.58
CA HIS A 36 -12.39 6.93 -15.51
C HIS A 36 -12.51 6.00 -14.29
N PRO A 37 -12.63 6.56 -13.07
CA PRO A 37 -12.75 5.76 -11.86
C PRO A 37 -14.13 5.12 -11.76
N PHE A 38 -14.18 3.88 -11.29
CA PHE A 38 -15.43 3.24 -10.89
C PHE A 38 -15.87 3.81 -9.53
N THR A 39 -17.15 4.13 -9.39
CA THR A 39 -17.73 4.68 -8.15
C THR A 39 -17.45 3.80 -6.95
N GLU A 40 -17.60 2.48 -7.10
CA GLU A 40 -17.37 1.49 -6.05
C GLU A 40 -15.92 1.49 -5.56
N VAL A 41 -14.96 1.74 -6.46
CA VAL A 41 -13.53 1.87 -6.09
C VAL A 41 -13.30 3.13 -5.28
N GLU A 42 -13.89 4.25 -5.69
CA GLU A 42 -13.77 5.52 -4.96
C GLU A 42 -14.39 5.42 -3.55
N GLU A 43 -15.58 4.85 -3.44
CA GLU A 43 -16.24 4.61 -2.16
C GLU A 43 -15.40 3.70 -1.26
N PHE A 44 -14.83 2.62 -1.81
CA PHE A 44 -13.94 1.72 -1.10
C PHE A 44 -12.68 2.42 -0.59
N VAL A 45 -12.07 3.29 -1.40
CA VAL A 45 -10.88 4.06 -1.01
C VAL A 45 -11.21 5.01 0.13
N VAL A 46 -12.34 5.72 0.07
CA VAL A 46 -12.81 6.61 1.13
C VAL A 46 -13.05 5.83 2.42
N ALA A 47 -13.88 4.78 2.36
CA ALA A 47 -14.21 3.96 3.52
C ALA A 47 -12.96 3.34 4.17
N SER A 48 -12.03 2.81 3.36
CA SER A 48 -10.78 2.23 3.84
C SER A 48 -9.87 3.27 4.50
N SER A 49 -9.78 4.48 3.93
CA SER A 49 -8.94 5.54 4.50
C SER A 49 -9.47 6.00 5.86
N GLN A 50 -10.78 6.11 6.01
CA GLN A 50 -11.42 6.47 7.29
C GLN A 50 -11.25 5.37 8.34
N THR A 51 -11.56 4.12 7.97
CA THR A 51 -11.48 2.98 8.90
C THR A 51 -10.07 2.73 9.41
N CYS A 52 -9.06 2.91 8.56
CA CYS A 52 -7.67 2.62 8.91
C CYS A 52 -6.85 3.87 9.30
N GLY A 53 -7.47 5.04 9.41
CA GLY A 53 -6.79 6.27 9.79
C GLY A 53 -5.66 6.67 8.82
N LEU A 54 -5.91 6.57 7.50
CA LEU A 54 -4.91 6.90 6.49
C LEU A 54 -4.92 8.40 6.15
N SER A 55 -3.74 8.98 6.04
CA SER A 55 -3.54 10.28 5.38
C SER A 55 -3.39 10.05 3.88
N LEU A 56 -4.50 10.17 3.16
CA LEU A 56 -4.58 9.83 1.75
C LEU A 56 -4.27 11.03 0.85
N SER A 57 -3.16 10.96 0.12
CA SER A 57 -2.83 11.90 -0.95
C SER A 57 -3.38 11.39 -2.28
N ARG A 58 -4.22 12.18 -2.95
CA ARG A 58 -4.87 11.82 -4.21
C ARG A 58 -4.26 12.56 -5.38
N TYR A 59 -4.00 11.84 -6.47
CA TYR A 59 -3.46 12.41 -7.71
C TYR A 59 -4.22 11.88 -8.92
N ALA A 60 -4.85 12.77 -9.69
CA ALA A 60 -5.47 12.47 -10.98
C ALA A 60 -4.50 12.81 -12.13
N LYS A 61 -3.32 12.19 -12.12
CA LYS A 61 -2.23 12.43 -13.05
C LYS A 61 -1.59 11.10 -13.47
N PRO A 62 -0.80 11.06 -14.56
CA PRO A 62 0.04 9.90 -14.87
C PRO A 62 0.93 9.53 -13.69
N MET A 63 1.10 8.24 -13.47
CA MET A 63 1.74 7.67 -12.26
C MET A 63 3.10 8.30 -11.96
N LYS A 64 3.95 8.49 -12.98
CA LYS A 64 5.28 9.11 -12.82
C LYS A 64 5.18 10.54 -12.27
N ALA A 65 4.28 11.36 -12.83
CA ALA A 65 4.07 12.73 -12.37
C ALA A 65 3.46 12.77 -10.97
N ALA A 66 2.54 11.86 -10.66
CA ALA A 66 1.94 11.72 -9.34
C ALA A 66 2.99 11.42 -8.26
N PHE A 67 3.90 10.48 -8.52
CA PHE A 67 4.98 10.16 -7.58
C PHE A 67 6.00 11.30 -7.47
N THR A 68 6.27 12.03 -8.54
CA THR A 68 7.14 13.22 -8.48
C THR A 68 6.55 14.25 -7.51
N ASP A 69 5.28 14.61 -7.67
CA ASP A 69 4.61 15.57 -6.81
C ASP A 69 4.52 15.06 -5.36
N TYR A 70 4.21 13.77 -5.19
CA TYR A 70 4.11 13.16 -3.87
C TYR A 70 5.43 13.22 -3.09
N LEU A 71 6.55 12.86 -3.72
CA LEU A 71 7.86 12.89 -3.07
C LEU A 71 8.39 14.31 -2.83
N GLN A 72 7.97 15.27 -3.66
CA GLN A 72 8.25 16.68 -3.39
C GLN A 72 7.49 17.17 -2.16
N ALA A 73 6.22 16.78 -2.00
CA ALA A 73 5.41 17.11 -0.83
C ALA A 73 5.88 16.38 0.44
N PHE A 74 6.41 15.17 0.30
CA PHE A 74 6.86 14.31 1.40
C PHE A 74 8.31 13.84 1.24
N PRO A 75 9.31 14.72 1.36
CA PRO A 75 10.72 14.40 1.06
C PRO A 75 11.35 13.38 2.00
N LYS A 76 10.69 13.09 3.13
CA LYS A 76 11.11 12.04 4.07
C LYS A 76 10.72 10.63 3.62
N VAL A 77 9.81 10.50 2.67
CA VAL A 77 9.44 9.20 2.10
C VAL A 77 10.57 8.70 1.22
N LYS A 78 11.13 7.54 1.56
CA LYS A 78 12.24 6.90 0.84
C LYS A 78 11.86 5.55 0.26
N ALA A 79 10.75 4.98 0.72
CA ALA A 79 10.26 3.70 0.27
C ALA A 79 8.73 3.67 0.24
N ILE A 80 8.17 2.90 -0.68
CA ILE A 80 6.72 2.76 -0.86
C ILE A 80 6.39 1.28 -0.99
N PHE A 81 5.40 0.83 -0.22
CA PHE A 81 4.85 -0.51 -0.36
C PHE A 81 4.01 -0.63 -1.62
N VAL A 82 4.29 -1.66 -2.41
CA VAL A 82 3.60 -1.96 -3.67
C VAL A 82 3.10 -3.40 -3.65
N GLY A 83 1.84 -3.61 -4.02
CA GLY A 83 1.17 -4.92 -3.98
C GLY A 83 1.43 -5.80 -5.20
N THR A 84 2.52 -5.63 -5.91
CA THR A 84 2.87 -6.44 -7.08
C THR A 84 3.29 -7.84 -6.65
N ARG A 85 2.82 -8.85 -7.38
CA ARG A 85 3.25 -10.25 -7.25
C ARG A 85 4.11 -10.64 -8.45
N ARG A 86 4.89 -11.68 -8.31
CA ARG A 86 5.75 -12.19 -9.39
C ARG A 86 4.96 -12.60 -10.63
N THR A 87 3.72 -13.06 -10.44
CA THR A 87 2.80 -13.45 -11.50
C THR A 87 2.05 -12.29 -12.15
N ASP A 88 2.14 -11.09 -11.60
CA ASP A 88 1.51 -9.90 -12.18
C ASP A 88 2.34 -9.36 -13.36
N PRO A 89 1.75 -8.59 -14.28
CA PRO A 89 2.49 -7.96 -15.37
C PRO A 89 3.71 -7.19 -14.86
N HIS A 90 4.86 -7.41 -15.50
CA HIS A 90 6.17 -6.83 -15.12
C HIS A 90 6.70 -7.23 -13.73
N GLY A 91 6.09 -8.23 -13.05
CA GLY A 91 6.51 -8.70 -11.74
C GLY A 91 7.64 -9.73 -11.74
N ALA A 92 7.85 -10.43 -12.86
CA ALA A 92 8.69 -11.64 -12.92
C ALA A 92 10.14 -11.44 -12.48
N GLN A 93 10.73 -10.27 -12.73
CA GLN A 93 12.13 -9.95 -12.41
C GLN A 93 12.28 -9.14 -11.11
N LEU A 94 11.17 -8.78 -10.46
CA LEU A 94 11.21 -7.99 -9.24
C LEU A 94 11.63 -8.84 -8.04
N THR A 95 12.23 -8.17 -7.06
CA THR A 95 12.60 -8.72 -5.76
C THR A 95 11.73 -8.11 -4.66
N HIS A 96 12.03 -8.37 -3.40
CA HIS A 96 11.32 -7.73 -2.29
C HIS A 96 11.64 -6.24 -2.16
N PHE A 97 12.81 -5.80 -2.64
CA PHE A 97 13.26 -4.42 -2.58
C PHE A 97 13.90 -4.04 -3.90
N ASP A 98 13.25 -3.18 -4.67
CA ASP A 98 13.78 -2.73 -5.94
C ASP A 98 13.79 -1.20 -6.01
N PRO A 99 14.88 -0.60 -6.52
CA PRO A 99 14.85 0.82 -6.87
C PRO A 99 13.85 1.06 -8.00
N THR A 100 13.44 2.30 -8.17
CA THR A 100 12.64 2.70 -9.32
C THR A 100 13.47 2.66 -10.60
N ASP A 101 12.78 2.52 -11.74
CA ASP A 101 13.42 2.47 -13.06
C ASP A 101 13.99 3.84 -13.44
N HIS A 102 14.98 3.82 -14.35
CA HIS A 102 15.63 5.04 -14.82
C HIS A 102 14.62 6.08 -15.33
N GLY A 103 14.79 7.31 -14.87
CA GLY A 103 13.93 8.44 -15.21
C GLY A 103 12.64 8.53 -14.39
N TRP A 104 12.42 7.64 -13.40
CA TRP A 104 11.38 7.78 -12.40
C TRP A 104 11.91 8.53 -11.16
N PRO A 105 11.02 9.11 -10.33
CA PRO A 105 11.41 9.65 -9.03
C PRO A 105 12.08 8.56 -8.18
N ASP A 106 13.10 8.94 -7.43
CA ASP A 106 13.94 7.99 -6.67
C ASP A 106 13.27 7.57 -5.36
N PHE A 107 12.89 6.30 -5.28
CA PHE A 107 12.45 5.63 -4.05
C PHE A 107 12.63 4.11 -4.17
N ILE A 108 12.58 3.41 -3.04
CA ILE A 108 12.61 1.95 -3.03
C ILE A 108 11.18 1.42 -3.06
N ARG A 109 10.88 0.56 -4.04
CA ARG A 109 9.64 -0.22 -4.09
C ARG A 109 9.80 -1.42 -3.16
N ILE A 110 8.88 -1.60 -2.22
CA ILE A 110 8.86 -2.74 -1.30
C ILE A 110 7.69 -3.63 -1.68
N HIS A 111 7.98 -4.89 -2.03
CA HIS A 111 7.00 -5.87 -2.49
C HIS A 111 6.84 -7.02 -1.47
N PRO A 112 6.09 -6.84 -0.38
CA PRO A 112 5.99 -7.86 0.67
C PRO A 112 5.33 -9.15 0.21
N VAL A 113 4.49 -9.06 -0.81
CA VAL A 113 3.69 -10.18 -1.33
C VAL A 113 4.18 -10.70 -2.68
N ILE A 114 5.44 -10.41 -3.05
CA ILE A 114 5.98 -10.71 -4.38
C ILE A 114 5.84 -12.19 -4.75
N ASP A 115 6.07 -13.10 -3.81
CA ASP A 115 6.01 -14.55 -4.01
C ASP A 115 4.67 -15.17 -3.55
N TRP A 116 3.67 -14.35 -3.24
CA TRP A 116 2.36 -14.83 -2.82
C TRP A 116 1.53 -15.33 -4.00
N HIS A 117 0.82 -16.43 -3.77
CA HIS A 117 -0.18 -16.94 -4.71
C HIS A 117 -1.54 -16.24 -4.50
N TYR A 118 -2.40 -16.38 -5.49
CA TYR A 118 -3.74 -15.83 -5.45
C TYR A 118 -4.54 -16.31 -4.21
N ILE A 119 -4.36 -17.56 -3.82
CA ILE A 119 -5.02 -18.14 -2.64
C ILE A 119 -4.61 -17.45 -1.34
N ASP A 120 -3.33 -17.06 -1.21
CA ASP A 120 -2.81 -16.40 -0.01
C ASP A 120 -3.47 -15.03 0.19
N ILE A 121 -3.59 -14.27 -0.92
CA ILE A 121 -4.26 -12.95 -0.93
C ILE A 121 -5.72 -13.09 -0.47
N TRP A 122 -6.44 -14.06 -1.00
CA TRP A 122 -7.85 -14.28 -0.65
C TRP A 122 -8.02 -14.81 0.77
N THR A 123 -7.10 -15.65 1.25
CA THR A 123 -7.11 -16.13 2.63
C THR A 123 -7.01 -14.97 3.63
N VAL A 124 -6.03 -14.08 3.46
CA VAL A 124 -5.92 -12.89 4.31
C VAL A 124 -7.16 -12.04 4.21
N ARG A 125 -7.68 -11.83 3.00
CA ARG A 125 -8.88 -11.03 2.79
C ARG A 125 -10.11 -11.64 3.50
N ALA A 126 -10.31 -12.95 3.39
CA ALA A 126 -11.40 -13.65 4.05
C ALA A 126 -11.29 -13.56 5.59
N CYS A 127 -10.10 -13.78 6.14
CA CYS A 127 -9.87 -13.66 7.58
C CYS A 127 -10.12 -12.23 8.11
N THR A 128 -9.80 -11.22 7.32
CA THR A 128 -9.94 -9.82 7.74
C THR A 128 -11.39 -9.34 7.70
N PHE A 129 -12.20 -9.85 6.76
CA PHE A 129 -13.59 -9.42 6.57
C PHE A 129 -14.62 -10.40 7.14
N SER A 130 -14.19 -11.54 7.68
CA SER A 130 -15.06 -12.57 8.26
C SER A 130 -15.45 -12.28 9.72
N THR A 131 -15.19 -11.09 10.26
CA THR A 131 -15.74 -10.68 11.56
C THR A 131 -17.19 -10.19 11.41
N ARG A 132 -18.07 -11.04 10.85
CA ARG A 132 -19.46 -10.98 11.25
C ARG A 132 -19.55 -11.78 12.58
N PRO A 133 -20.03 -11.19 13.68
CA PRO A 133 -20.39 -11.99 14.81
C PRO A 133 -21.43 -13.00 14.33
N CYS A 134 -21.15 -14.29 14.51
CA CYS A 134 -22.17 -15.33 14.40
C CYS A 134 -23.23 -15.02 15.45
N HIS A 135 -24.39 -14.60 15.01
CA HIS A 135 -25.61 -14.64 15.81
C HIS A 135 -26.24 -16.01 15.65
#